data_4ccff5be72774dac98ca652446da496c
#
_entry.id   4ccff5be72774dac98ca652446da496c
#
_cell.length_a   1.000
_cell.length_b   1.000
_cell.length_c   1.000
_cell.angle_alpha   90.00
_cell.angle_beta   90.00
_cell.angle_gamma   90.00
#
_symmetry.space_group_name_H-M   'P 1'
#
loop_
_entity.id
_entity.type
_entity.pdbx_description
1 polymer ?
#
loop_
_entity_poly.entity_id
_entity_poly.type
_entity_poly.pdbx_seq_one_letter_code
_entity_poly.pdbx_strand_id
1 'polypeptide(L)'
;MPQAIRPRTARAIELRGLRPVVGDYARFGAGVLTGLPRSKRGDQGRFFFTGEEYSYLYHRYKFTWLTERAVEVPIAQALVDRHRGDRILEVGNVLSHYRDQDHVVVDKYEHAPGVVNRDVLELGDLGVFDLVVAISTLEHAGRDEEPRDPDKAVEAIRALRQLLAPGGRLVLTVPVGYHEGLDAALSDGTVGPVWLRALRRERLGPYWREVPPDTVWGTPYDFLLYSARAVVVAEIRRPAG
;
A
#
# COMPACT_ATOMS: atom_id res chain seq x y z
N MET A 1 0.55 -3.88 21.18
CA MET A 1 1.48 -3.45 20.13
C MET A 1 2.74 -2.67 20.62
N PRO A 2 3.08 -2.57 21.91
CA PRO A 2 4.35 -1.93 22.35
C PRO A 2 5.59 -2.81 22.18
N GLN A 3 5.45 -4.13 22.02
CA GLN A 3 6.59 -5.05 21.97
C GLN A 3 7.40 -5.03 20.67
N ALA A 4 6.83 -4.56 19.55
CA ALA A 4 7.51 -4.56 18.25
C ALA A 4 8.46 -3.37 18.01
N ILE A 5 8.36 -2.28 18.79
CA ILE A 5 9.16 -1.07 18.58
C ILE A 5 10.56 -1.23 19.19
N ARG A 6 10.68 -1.81 20.39
CA ARG A 6 11.97 -1.99 21.09
C ARG A 6 12.99 -2.80 20.27
N PRO A 7 12.66 -4.01 19.74
CA PRO A 7 13.63 -4.76 18.97
C PRO A 7 14.05 -4.06 17.66
N ARG A 8 13.16 -3.31 17.01
CA ARG A 8 13.46 -2.58 15.76
C ARG A 8 14.44 -1.43 16.02
N THR A 9 14.21 -0.63 17.05
CA THR A 9 15.10 0.47 17.44
C THR A 9 16.47 -0.05 17.86
N ALA A 10 16.53 -1.10 18.68
CA ALA A 10 17.78 -1.72 19.11
C ALA A 10 18.60 -2.22 17.90
N ARG A 11 17.96 -2.95 16.98
CA ARG A 11 18.59 -3.42 15.74
C ARG A 11 19.05 -2.26 14.84
N ALA A 12 18.28 -1.18 14.74
CA ALA A 12 18.67 -0.02 13.95
C ALA A 12 19.89 0.70 14.58
N ILE A 13 19.95 0.79 15.90
CA ILE A 13 21.11 1.36 16.62
C ILE A 13 22.36 0.49 16.42
N GLU A 14 22.20 -0.83 16.52
CA GLU A 14 23.29 -1.78 16.29
C GLU A 14 23.87 -1.67 14.86
N LEU A 15 23.01 -1.57 13.85
CA LEU A 15 23.42 -1.53 12.44
C LEU A 15 23.92 -0.14 11.98
N ARG A 16 23.37 0.94 12.50
CA ARG A 16 23.55 2.31 11.99
C ARG A 16 24.14 3.27 13.01
N GLY A 17 24.24 2.87 14.28
CA GLY A 17 24.65 3.71 15.40
C GLY A 17 23.52 4.57 15.98
N LEU A 18 23.73 5.09 17.18
CA LEU A 18 22.72 5.85 17.93
C LEU A 18 22.36 7.19 17.25
N ARG A 19 23.36 7.96 16.79
CA ARG A 19 23.15 9.31 16.23
C ARG A 19 22.23 9.34 15.02
N PRO A 20 22.39 8.48 13.99
CA PRO A 20 21.46 8.43 12.85
C PRO A 20 20.04 8.07 13.26
N VAL A 21 19.86 7.12 14.18
CA VAL A 21 18.55 6.70 14.67
C VAL A 21 17.83 7.82 15.42
N VAL A 22 18.54 8.54 16.31
CA VAL A 22 18.00 9.74 16.98
C VAL A 22 17.64 10.82 15.97
N GLY A 23 18.47 11.04 14.96
CA GLY A 23 18.20 11.98 13.88
C GLY A 23 16.95 11.61 13.05
N ASP A 24 16.71 10.33 12.80
CA ASP A 24 15.51 9.86 12.11
C ASP A 24 14.23 10.12 12.93
N TYR A 25 14.26 9.81 14.23
CA TYR A 25 13.14 10.12 15.13
C TYR A 25 12.89 11.62 15.29
N ALA A 26 13.94 12.43 15.38
CA ALA A 26 13.80 13.89 15.45
C ALA A 26 13.16 14.46 14.17
N ARG A 27 13.60 13.99 12.99
CA ARG A 27 12.99 14.37 11.71
C ARG A 27 11.54 13.91 11.60
N PHE A 28 11.24 12.71 12.06
CA PHE A 28 9.86 12.19 12.09
C PHE A 28 8.99 13.06 13.00
N GLY A 29 9.44 13.34 14.23
CA GLY A 29 8.73 14.21 15.18
C GLY A 29 8.48 15.61 14.61
N ALA A 30 9.50 16.22 14.00
CA ALA A 30 9.36 17.50 13.31
C ALA A 30 8.33 17.41 12.15
N GLY A 31 8.35 16.33 11.38
CA GLY A 31 7.38 16.06 10.33
C GLY A 31 5.95 15.93 10.86
N VAL A 32 5.75 15.26 12.00
CA VAL A 32 4.44 15.20 12.67
C VAL A 32 3.97 16.61 13.03
N LEU A 33 4.80 17.38 13.72
CA LEU A 33 4.43 18.73 14.17
C LEU A 33 4.12 19.67 13.01
N THR A 34 4.88 19.64 11.93
CA THR A 34 4.66 20.50 10.76
C THR A 34 3.48 20.09 9.88
N GLY A 35 3.12 18.80 9.89
CA GLY A 35 1.99 18.28 9.14
C GLY A 35 0.63 18.47 9.81
N LEU A 36 0.60 18.51 11.15
CA LEU A 36 -0.65 18.67 11.92
C LEU A 36 -1.49 19.91 11.54
N PRO A 37 -0.90 21.12 11.35
CA PRO A 37 -1.68 22.28 10.90
C PRO A 37 -2.23 22.11 9.48
N ARG A 38 -1.47 21.48 8.59
CA ARG A 38 -1.87 21.24 7.19
C ARG A 38 -3.01 20.24 7.09
N SER A 39 -3.06 19.23 7.95
CA SER A 39 -4.19 18.29 8.02
C SER A 39 -5.53 18.95 8.33
N LYS A 40 -5.51 20.18 8.86
CA LYS A 40 -6.72 20.97 9.18
C LYS A 40 -7.10 21.98 8.09
N ARG A 41 -6.18 22.35 7.19
CA ARG A 41 -6.37 23.49 6.26
C ARG A 41 -6.86 23.12 4.86
N GLY A 42 -6.91 21.85 4.50
CA GLY A 42 -7.38 21.39 3.18
C GLY A 42 -6.44 21.67 2.01
N ASP A 43 -5.45 22.56 2.12
CA ASP A 43 -4.40 22.76 1.11
C ASP A 43 -3.23 21.81 1.43
N GLN A 44 -3.19 20.72 0.71
CA GLN A 44 -2.33 19.59 1.05
C GLN A 44 -1.16 19.41 0.08
N GLY A 45 -1.02 20.32 -0.91
CA GLY A 45 -0.08 20.13 -2.01
C GLY A 45 -0.55 19.02 -2.96
N ARG A 46 0.12 18.89 -4.09
CA ARG A 46 -0.30 18.01 -5.17
C ARG A 46 0.84 17.17 -5.70
N PHE A 47 0.50 16.05 -6.31
CA PHE A 47 1.41 15.20 -7.08
C PHE A 47 0.75 14.75 -8.37
N PHE A 48 1.57 14.37 -9.33
CA PHE A 48 1.10 13.81 -10.59
C PHE A 48 1.35 12.32 -10.63
N PHE A 49 0.38 11.59 -11.15
CA PHE A 49 0.49 10.16 -11.37
C PHE A 49 -0.31 9.80 -12.63
N THR A 50 0.34 9.14 -13.61
CA THR A 50 -0.24 8.78 -14.91
C THR A 50 -0.87 9.95 -15.67
N GLY A 51 -0.27 11.13 -15.54
CA GLY A 51 -0.77 12.37 -16.18
C GLY A 51 -1.94 13.04 -15.47
N GLU A 52 -2.46 12.45 -14.40
CA GLU A 52 -3.52 13.04 -13.57
C GLU A 52 -2.94 13.70 -12.32
N GLU A 53 -3.60 14.75 -11.85
CA GLU A 53 -3.24 15.50 -10.66
C GLU A 53 -4.03 15.01 -9.46
N TYR A 54 -3.34 14.70 -8.35
CA TYR A 54 -3.91 14.26 -7.08
C TYR A 54 -3.48 15.18 -5.94
N SER A 55 -4.36 15.38 -4.96
CA SER A 55 -3.99 16.00 -3.69
C SER A 55 -3.37 14.97 -2.75
N TYR A 56 -2.28 15.34 -2.04
CA TYR A 56 -1.76 14.47 -0.97
C TYR A 56 -2.78 14.29 0.14
N LEU A 57 -2.86 13.08 0.72
CA LEU A 57 -3.67 12.84 1.89
C LEU A 57 -2.93 13.27 3.17
N TYR A 58 -3.49 14.23 3.90
CA TYR A 58 -3.06 14.62 5.24
C TYR A 58 -4.10 14.17 6.27
N HIS A 59 -3.94 12.98 6.79
CA HIS A 59 -4.83 12.43 7.80
C HIS A 59 -4.03 12.02 9.04
N ARG A 60 -4.61 12.23 10.25
CA ARG A 60 -3.93 11.93 11.53
C ARG A 60 -3.73 10.44 11.75
N TYR A 61 -4.65 9.63 11.28
CA TYR A 61 -4.49 8.18 11.33
C TYR A 61 -3.24 7.81 10.52
N LYS A 62 -2.29 7.13 11.17
CA LYS A 62 -1.00 6.74 10.59
C LYS A 62 -0.11 7.91 10.11
N PHE A 63 -0.42 9.18 10.42
CA PHE A 63 0.33 10.35 9.94
C PHE A 63 0.64 10.26 8.45
N THR A 64 -0.40 10.16 7.63
CA THR A 64 -0.29 9.78 6.21
C THR A 64 0.73 10.59 5.43
N TRP A 65 0.93 11.88 5.76
CA TRP A 65 1.92 12.74 5.10
C TRP A 65 3.38 12.32 5.34
N LEU A 66 3.65 11.37 6.25
CA LEU A 66 4.98 10.80 6.51
C LEU A 66 5.13 9.39 5.95
N THR A 67 4.09 8.84 5.36
CA THR A 67 4.07 7.48 4.82
C THR A 67 3.63 7.48 3.34
N GLU A 68 3.69 6.34 2.72
CA GLU A 68 3.16 6.05 1.38
C GLU A 68 1.66 6.30 1.26
N ARG A 69 0.93 6.22 2.36
CA ARG A 69 -0.52 6.50 2.39
C ARG A 69 -0.88 7.89 1.86
N ALA A 70 0.09 8.84 1.88
CA ALA A 70 -0.10 10.17 1.30
C ALA A 70 -0.46 10.13 -0.20
N VAL A 71 -0.02 9.11 -0.92
CA VAL A 71 -0.22 8.97 -2.37
C VAL A 71 -1.11 7.79 -2.73
N GLU A 72 -0.97 6.65 -2.05
CA GLU A 72 -1.72 5.43 -2.35
C GLU A 72 -3.22 5.61 -2.16
N VAL A 73 -3.62 6.20 -1.03
CA VAL A 73 -5.03 6.38 -0.69
C VAL A 73 -5.74 7.30 -1.68
N PRO A 74 -5.22 8.50 -2.05
CA PRO A 74 -5.84 9.32 -3.08
C PRO A 74 -5.98 8.63 -4.44
N ILE A 75 -4.97 7.87 -4.88
CA ILE A 75 -5.03 7.10 -6.13
C ILE A 75 -6.13 6.05 -6.06
N ALA A 76 -6.16 5.26 -4.97
CA ALA A 76 -7.14 4.21 -4.80
C ALA A 76 -8.58 4.77 -4.65
N GLN A 77 -8.77 5.85 -3.91
CA GLN A 77 -10.08 6.50 -3.78
C GLN A 77 -10.59 7.02 -5.12
N ALA A 78 -9.74 7.68 -5.91
CA ALA A 78 -10.13 8.13 -7.23
C ALA A 78 -10.47 6.97 -8.18
N LEU A 79 -9.77 5.82 -8.03
CA LEU A 79 -10.08 4.61 -8.78
C LEU A 79 -11.44 4.03 -8.38
N VAL A 80 -11.72 3.88 -7.09
CA VAL A 80 -13.02 3.43 -6.57
C VAL A 80 -14.14 4.37 -7.01
N ASP A 81 -13.93 5.68 -6.95
CA ASP A 81 -14.92 6.68 -7.37
C ASP A 81 -15.28 6.57 -8.86
N ARG A 82 -14.32 6.20 -9.72
CA ARG A 82 -14.55 5.98 -11.15
C ARG A 82 -15.33 4.69 -11.45
N HIS A 83 -15.36 3.76 -10.48
CA HIS A 83 -16.06 2.47 -10.58
C HIS A 83 -17.34 2.43 -9.74
N ARG A 84 -17.91 3.59 -9.40
CA ARG A 84 -19.19 3.64 -8.67
C ARG A 84 -20.30 2.91 -9.45
N GLY A 85 -20.95 1.98 -8.77
CA GLY A 85 -21.97 1.12 -9.37
C GLY A 85 -21.45 -0.22 -9.89
N ASP A 86 -20.15 -0.38 -10.00
CA ASP A 86 -19.50 -1.65 -10.32
C ASP A 86 -19.36 -2.50 -9.05
N ARG A 87 -19.08 -3.79 -9.21
CA ARG A 87 -18.75 -4.68 -8.10
C ARG A 87 -17.28 -4.52 -7.73
N ILE A 88 -17.03 -3.96 -6.55
CA ILE A 88 -15.69 -3.66 -6.05
C ILE A 88 -15.37 -4.54 -4.84
N LEU A 89 -14.15 -5.08 -4.80
CA LEU A 89 -13.55 -5.76 -3.66
C LEU A 89 -12.30 -4.99 -3.21
N GLU A 90 -12.26 -4.63 -1.94
CA GLU A 90 -11.04 -4.16 -1.27
C GLU A 90 -10.46 -5.29 -0.43
N VAL A 91 -9.17 -5.59 -0.63
CA VAL A 91 -8.40 -6.54 0.17
C VAL A 91 -7.48 -5.77 1.10
N GLY A 92 -7.71 -5.94 2.41
CA GLY A 92 -7.16 -5.08 3.46
C GLY A 92 -8.05 -3.87 3.72
N ASN A 93 -8.47 -3.68 4.98
CA ASN A 93 -9.36 -2.58 5.35
C ASN A 93 -8.58 -1.26 5.47
N VAL A 94 -8.34 -0.60 4.35
CA VAL A 94 -7.54 0.64 4.29
C VAL A 94 -8.40 1.88 4.09
N LEU A 95 -9.28 1.87 3.10
CA LEU A 95 -10.02 3.07 2.71
C LEU A 95 -11.05 3.50 3.74
N SER A 96 -11.64 2.57 4.49
CA SER A 96 -12.62 2.84 5.55
C SER A 96 -12.08 3.72 6.68
N HIS A 97 -10.75 3.74 6.89
CA HIS A 97 -10.12 4.64 7.87
C HIS A 97 -10.13 6.11 7.47
N TYR A 98 -10.45 6.41 6.22
CA TYR A 98 -10.39 7.77 5.66
C TYR A 98 -11.73 8.29 5.19
N ARG A 99 -12.62 7.42 4.75
CA ARG A 99 -14.01 7.73 4.42
C ARG A 99 -14.87 6.46 4.43
N ASP A 100 -16.18 6.61 4.52
CA ASP A 100 -17.12 5.50 4.41
C ASP A 100 -17.03 4.85 3.02
N GLN A 101 -17.17 3.53 2.99
CA GLN A 101 -17.13 2.71 1.79
C GLN A 101 -18.45 1.94 1.64
N ASP A 102 -18.87 1.75 0.39
CA ASP A 102 -20.10 1.01 0.02
C ASP A 102 -19.81 -0.29 -0.76
N HIS A 103 -18.54 -0.70 -0.83
CA HIS A 103 -18.08 -1.89 -1.50
C HIS A 103 -17.70 -3.01 -0.51
N VAL A 104 -17.43 -4.21 -1.04
CA VAL A 104 -17.01 -5.36 -0.23
C VAL A 104 -15.59 -5.15 0.26
N VAL A 105 -15.39 -5.27 1.58
CA VAL A 105 -14.06 -5.18 2.22
C VAL A 105 -13.74 -6.50 2.90
N VAL A 106 -12.56 -7.05 2.61
CA VAL A 106 -12.02 -8.25 3.23
C VAL A 106 -10.73 -7.92 3.94
N ASP A 107 -10.65 -8.29 5.22
CA ASP A 107 -9.40 -8.21 6.00
C ASP A 107 -9.30 -9.41 6.93
N LYS A 108 -8.15 -10.09 6.94
CA LYS A 108 -7.96 -11.28 7.75
C LYS A 108 -7.96 -10.98 9.26
N TYR A 109 -7.46 -9.83 9.64
CA TYR A 109 -7.11 -9.52 11.04
C TYR A 109 -7.92 -8.38 11.63
N GLU A 110 -8.36 -7.43 10.83
CA GLU A 110 -9.07 -6.26 11.31
C GLU A 110 -10.58 -6.55 11.41
N HIS A 111 -11.08 -6.57 12.65
CA HIS A 111 -12.51 -6.73 12.92
C HIS A 111 -13.18 -5.36 12.99
N ALA A 112 -13.96 -5.02 11.96
CA ALA A 112 -14.73 -3.78 11.90
C ALA A 112 -16.11 -4.04 11.26
N PRO A 113 -17.12 -3.16 11.51
CA PRO A 113 -18.41 -3.29 10.86
C PRO A 113 -18.28 -3.29 9.31
N GLY A 114 -18.93 -4.26 8.67
CA GLY A 114 -18.90 -4.39 7.21
C GLY A 114 -17.64 -5.09 6.64
N VAL A 115 -16.66 -5.43 7.48
CA VAL A 115 -15.45 -6.17 7.07
C VAL A 115 -15.70 -7.67 7.15
N VAL A 116 -15.43 -8.37 6.06
CA VAL A 116 -15.45 -9.83 5.99
C VAL A 116 -14.08 -10.35 6.44
N ASN A 117 -14.03 -11.07 7.58
CA ASN A 117 -12.78 -11.61 8.11
C ASN A 117 -12.47 -12.95 7.48
N ARG A 118 -11.66 -12.95 6.41
CA ARG A 118 -11.18 -14.12 5.68
C ARG A 118 -9.75 -13.96 5.20
N ASP A 119 -9.08 -15.08 5.01
CA ASP A 119 -7.80 -15.11 4.30
C ASP A 119 -8.00 -14.80 2.81
N VAL A 120 -7.07 -14.07 2.22
CA VAL A 120 -7.12 -13.70 0.79
C VAL A 120 -7.18 -14.89 -0.16
N LEU A 121 -6.73 -16.07 0.27
CA LEU A 121 -6.82 -17.30 -0.51
C LEU A 121 -8.19 -18.01 -0.42
N GLU A 122 -9.10 -17.54 0.44
CA GLU A 122 -10.39 -18.18 0.73
C GLU A 122 -11.59 -17.36 0.26
N LEU A 123 -11.45 -16.59 -0.84
CA LEU A 123 -12.45 -15.63 -1.30
C LEU A 123 -13.31 -16.11 -2.49
N GLY A 124 -13.12 -17.35 -2.94
CA GLY A 124 -13.72 -17.85 -4.19
C GLY A 124 -15.27 -17.86 -4.23
N ASP A 125 -15.93 -17.87 -3.09
CA ASP A 125 -17.39 -17.85 -2.95
C ASP A 125 -17.99 -16.44 -2.97
N LEU A 126 -17.18 -15.38 -2.96
CA LEU A 126 -17.66 -14.00 -3.03
C LEU A 126 -18.12 -13.58 -4.43
N GLY A 127 -17.86 -14.43 -5.45
CA GLY A 127 -18.19 -14.18 -6.84
C GLY A 127 -17.12 -13.40 -7.59
N VAL A 128 -17.51 -12.66 -8.64
CA VAL A 128 -16.57 -11.91 -9.48
C VAL A 128 -16.76 -10.41 -9.33
N PHE A 129 -15.67 -9.65 -9.56
CA PHE A 129 -15.60 -8.21 -9.35
C PHE A 129 -15.05 -7.50 -10.59
N ASP A 130 -15.57 -6.31 -10.87
CA ASP A 130 -15.10 -5.46 -11.95
C ASP A 130 -13.79 -4.75 -11.54
N LEU A 131 -13.65 -4.45 -10.24
CA LEU A 131 -12.46 -3.88 -9.64
C LEU A 131 -12.09 -4.62 -8.35
N VAL A 132 -10.85 -5.03 -8.25
CA VAL A 132 -10.24 -5.47 -6.98
C VAL A 132 -9.11 -4.50 -6.64
N VAL A 133 -9.09 -3.97 -5.42
CA VAL A 133 -8.02 -3.10 -4.92
C VAL A 133 -7.35 -3.72 -3.69
N ALA A 134 -6.02 -3.63 -3.63
CA ALA A 134 -5.23 -4.02 -2.46
C ALA A 134 -4.15 -2.96 -2.20
N ILE A 135 -4.28 -2.22 -1.10
CA ILE A 135 -3.47 -1.02 -0.84
C ILE A 135 -2.46 -1.33 0.27
N SER A 136 -1.19 -1.55 -0.10
CA SER A 136 -0.13 -1.97 0.83
C SER A 136 -0.65 -3.00 1.83
N THR A 137 -1.05 -4.15 1.30
CA THR A 137 -1.68 -5.25 2.05
C THR A 137 -1.02 -6.59 1.69
N LEU A 138 -0.84 -6.87 0.39
CA LEU A 138 -0.36 -8.18 -0.04
C LEU A 138 1.10 -8.46 0.34
N GLU A 139 1.91 -7.44 0.56
CA GLU A 139 3.28 -7.59 1.07
C GLU A 139 3.35 -8.19 2.48
N HIS A 140 2.24 -8.17 3.22
CA HIS A 140 2.12 -8.80 4.55
C HIS A 140 1.80 -10.29 4.47
N ALA A 141 1.14 -10.73 3.37
CA ALA A 141 0.70 -12.10 3.22
C ALA A 141 1.90 -13.07 3.22
N GLY A 142 1.86 -14.05 4.11
CA GLY A 142 2.91 -15.03 4.33
C GLY A 142 4.19 -14.49 4.98
N ARG A 143 4.50 -13.22 4.85
CA ARG A 143 5.69 -12.60 5.46
C ARG A 143 5.51 -12.34 6.95
N ASP A 144 4.38 -11.77 7.32
CA ASP A 144 4.08 -11.37 8.70
C ASP A 144 3.20 -12.42 9.42
N GLU A 145 3.07 -13.59 8.82
CA GLU A 145 2.31 -14.74 9.34
C GLU A 145 3.26 -15.80 9.96
N GLU A 146 2.71 -16.67 10.81
CA GLU A 146 3.41 -17.82 11.35
C GLU A 146 2.57 -19.09 11.10
N PRO A 147 3.12 -20.10 10.41
CA PRO A 147 4.45 -20.13 9.80
C PRO A 147 4.58 -19.16 8.62
N ARG A 148 5.80 -18.70 8.34
CA ARG A 148 6.06 -17.87 7.16
C ARG A 148 5.89 -18.66 5.88
N ASP A 149 5.27 -18.01 4.89
CA ASP A 149 5.09 -18.55 3.55
C ASP A 149 5.53 -17.50 2.53
N PRO A 150 6.74 -17.60 1.94
CA PRO A 150 7.28 -16.61 1.04
C PRO A 150 6.50 -16.51 -0.29
N ASP A 151 5.73 -17.55 -0.67
CA ASP A 151 5.01 -17.62 -1.94
C ASP A 151 3.58 -17.10 -1.82
N LYS A 152 3.03 -17.00 -0.61
CA LYS A 152 1.63 -16.66 -0.36
C LYS A 152 1.20 -15.33 -0.99
N ALA A 153 2.05 -14.30 -0.98
CA ALA A 153 1.73 -13.02 -1.61
C ALA A 153 1.51 -13.16 -3.14
N VAL A 154 2.32 -13.99 -3.80
CA VAL A 154 2.18 -14.30 -5.22
C VAL A 154 0.95 -15.16 -5.49
N GLU A 155 0.69 -16.14 -4.64
CA GLU A 155 -0.53 -16.96 -4.70
C GLU A 155 -1.79 -16.11 -4.51
N ALA A 156 -1.77 -15.15 -3.59
CA ALA A 156 -2.85 -14.20 -3.39
C ALA A 156 -3.16 -13.39 -4.66
N ILE A 157 -2.14 -12.88 -5.37
CA ILE A 157 -2.35 -12.19 -6.65
C ILE A 157 -3.01 -13.13 -7.67
N ARG A 158 -2.56 -14.38 -7.76
CA ARG A 158 -3.15 -15.37 -8.67
C ARG A 158 -4.60 -15.69 -8.32
N ALA A 159 -4.91 -15.84 -7.04
CA ALA A 159 -6.27 -16.07 -6.54
C ALA A 159 -7.18 -14.88 -6.84
N LEU A 160 -6.73 -13.65 -6.56
CA LEU A 160 -7.50 -12.44 -6.84
C LEU A 160 -7.78 -12.23 -8.33
N ARG A 161 -6.85 -12.64 -9.22
CA ARG A 161 -7.12 -12.61 -10.67
C ARG A 161 -8.28 -13.51 -11.10
N GLN A 162 -8.53 -14.62 -10.41
CA GLN A 162 -9.66 -15.50 -10.71
C GLN A 162 -11.00 -14.85 -10.32
N LEU A 163 -10.98 -13.92 -9.39
CA LEU A 163 -12.17 -13.17 -8.97
C LEU A 163 -12.49 -11.97 -9.87
N LEU A 164 -11.70 -11.69 -10.91
CA LEU A 164 -12.01 -10.60 -11.83
C LEU A 164 -13.11 -11.01 -12.81
N ALA A 165 -14.09 -10.16 -13.03
CA ALA A 165 -15.05 -10.27 -14.13
C ALA A 165 -14.31 -10.14 -15.49
N PRO A 166 -14.89 -10.62 -16.61
CA PRO A 166 -14.37 -10.32 -17.94
C PRO A 166 -14.21 -8.79 -18.13
N GLY A 167 -13.02 -8.33 -18.50
CA GLY A 167 -12.66 -6.90 -18.55
C GLY A 167 -12.32 -6.27 -17.22
N GLY A 168 -12.50 -6.98 -16.09
CA GLY A 168 -12.19 -6.51 -14.75
C GLY A 168 -10.69 -6.36 -14.50
N ARG A 169 -10.35 -5.62 -13.44
CA ARG A 169 -8.96 -5.31 -13.10
C ARG A 169 -8.68 -5.46 -11.62
N LEU A 170 -7.46 -5.91 -11.33
CA LEU A 170 -6.85 -5.89 -10.00
C LEU A 170 -5.81 -4.76 -9.99
N VAL A 171 -5.93 -3.85 -9.04
CA VAL A 171 -4.95 -2.78 -8.79
C VAL A 171 -4.42 -2.93 -7.39
N LEU A 172 -3.09 -3.03 -7.28
CA LEU A 172 -2.42 -3.13 -5.98
C LEU A 172 -1.32 -2.08 -5.88
N THR A 173 -1.12 -1.59 -4.67
CA THR A 173 0.05 -0.79 -4.32
C THR A 173 0.95 -1.61 -3.42
N VAL A 174 2.26 -1.55 -3.67
CA VAL A 174 3.27 -2.32 -2.94
C VAL A 174 4.41 -1.40 -2.52
N PRO A 175 4.70 -1.29 -1.21
CA PRO A 175 5.86 -0.58 -0.71
C PRO A 175 7.13 -1.39 -1.01
N VAL A 176 7.98 -0.88 -1.90
CA VAL A 176 9.19 -1.57 -2.35
C VAL A 176 10.15 -1.81 -1.18
N GLY A 177 10.77 -2.98 -1.16
CA GLY A 177 11.73 -3.40 -0.13
C GLY A 177 11.08 -3.93 1.14
N TYR A 178 9.75 -3.98 1.22
CA TYR A 178 9.07 -4.63 2.34
C TYR A 178 9.08 -6.15 2.19
N HIS A 179 8.69 -6.68 1.02
CA HIS A 179 8.63 -8.12 0.70
C HIS A 179 9.43 -8.43 -0.56
N GLU A 180 10.68 -8.88 -0.39
CA GLU A 180 11.62 -9.10 -1.50
C GLU A 180 11.09 -10.09 -2.56
N GLY A 181 10.40 -11.17 -2.12
CA GLY A 181 9.81 -12.14 -3.04
C GLY A 181 8.68 -11.56 -3.90
N LEU A 182 7.85 -10.69 -3.32
CA LEU A 182 6.80 -9.98 -4.07
C LEU A 182 7.40 -8.95 -5.03
N ASP A 183 8.41 -8.20 -4.58
CA ASP A 183 9.15 -7.25 -5.44
C ASP A 183 9.75 -7.96 -6.65
N ALA A 184 10.40 -9.11 -6.43
CA ALA A 184 10.96 -9.94 -7.50
C ALA A 184 9.87 -10.41 -8.48
N ALA A 185 8.77 -10.97 -7.97
CA ALA A 185 7.69 -11.51 -8.79
C ALA A 185 6.96 -10.44 -9.63
N LEU A 186 6.89 -9.20 -9.13
CA LEU A 186 6.36 -8.07 -9.89
C LEU A 186 7.35 -7.58 -10.95
N SER A 187 8.65 -7.53 -10.61
CA SER A 187 9.68 -7.00 -11.52
C SER A 187 10.02 -7.94 -12.66
N ASP A 188 10.00 -9.25 -12.44
CA ASP A 188 10.35 -10.28 -13.44
C ASP A 188 9.16 -10.84 -14.22
N GLY A 189 7.92 -10.43 -13.86
CA GLY A 189 6.71 -10.86 -14.52
C GLY A 189 6.19 -12.24 -14.08
N THR A 190 6.69 -12.83 -13.00
CA THR A 190 6.21 -14.11 -12.45
C THR A 190 4.70 -14.10 -12.14
N VAL A 191 4.14 -12.94 -11.78
CA VAL A 191 2.69 -12.76 -11.57
C VAL A 191 1.89 -12.65 -12.86
N GLY A 192 2.54 -12.67 -14.02
CA GLY A 192 1.95 -12.54 -15.35
C GLY A 192 1.96 -11.10 -15.89
N PRO A 193 1.24 -10.81 -16.98
CA PRO A 193 1.21 -9.49 -17.58
C PRO A 193 0.70 -8.44 -16.59
N VAL A 194 1.54 -7.46 -16.27
CA VAL A 194 1.25 -6.41 -15.30
C VAL A 194 1.66 -5.07 -15.90
N TRP A 195 0.76 -4.09 -15.79
CA TRP A 195 1.12 -2.71 -16.04
C TRP A 195 1.65 -2.11 -14.72
N LEU A 196 2.89 -1.60 -14.76
CA LEU A 196 3.57 -1.08 -13.59
C LEU A 196 3.79 0.42 -13.72
N ARG A 197 3.58 1.13 -12.61
CA ARG A 197 4.01 2.50 -12.37
C ARG A 197 4.66 2.60 -11.00
N ALA A 198 5.50 3.59 -10.80
CA ALA A 198 6.16 3.77 -9.52
C ALA A 198 6.19 5.23 -9.09
N LEU A 199 6.07 5.41 -7.78
CA LEU A 199 6.27 6.68 -7.11
C LEU A 199 7.46 6.55 -6.17
N ARG A 200 8.40 7.52 -6.25
CA ARG A 200 9.55 7.61 -5.35
C ARG A 200 9.41 8.83 -4.47
N ARG A 201 9.68 8.64 -3.18
CA ARG A 201 9.73 9.73 -2.21
C ARG A 201 11.07 10.42 -2.28
N GLU A 202 11.10 11.71 -2.56
CA GLU A 202 12.34 12.50 -2.69
C GLU A 202 12.94 12.86 -1.32
N ARG A 203 12.08 13.12 -0.32
CA ARG A 203 12.47 13.42 1.06
C ARG A 203 11.35 13.05 2.03
N LEU A 204 11.62 13.06 3.33
CA LEU A 204 10.58 12.82 4.34
C LEU A 204 9.47 13.87 4.22
N GLY A 205 8.23 13.40 4.23
CA GLY A 205 7.02 14.19 3.98
C GLY A 205 6.39 13.83 2.62
N PRO A 206 5.36 14.55 2.21
CA PRO A 206 4.59 14.24 1.00
C PRO A 206 5.26 14.83 -0.24
N TYR A 207 6.45 14.35 -0.55
CA TYR A 207 7.23 14.78 -1.71
C TYR A 207 7.51 13.56 -2.58
N TRP A 208 6.47 13.16 -3.32
CA TRP A 208 6.50 11.99 -4.19
C TRP A 208 6.51 12.40 -5.65
N ARG A 209 7.21 11.65 -6.46
CA ARG A 209 7.30 11.84 -7.90
C ARG A 209 7.18 10.51 -8.61
N GLU A 210 6.43 10.49 -9.70
CA GLU A 210 6.39 9.35 -10.61
C GLU A 210 7.76 9.15 -11.27
N VAL A 211 8.20 7.89 -11.31
CA VAL A 211 9.48 7.49 -11.90
C VAL A 211 9.29 6.16 -12.65
N PRO A 212 10.20 5.80 -13.59
CA PRO A 212 10.16 4.49 -14.22
C PRO A 212 10.25 3.36 -13.19
N PRO A 213 9.41 2.30 -13.30
CA PRO A 213 9.34 1.22 -12.29
C PRO A 213 10.66 0.48 -12.09
N ASP A 214 11.44 0.28 -13.14
CA ASP A 214 12.76 -0.36 -13.10
C ASP A 214 13.77 0.36 -12.23
N THR A 215 13.55 1.65 -11.95
CA THR A 215 14.47 2.45 -11.13
C THR A 215 14.22 2.29 -9.63
N VAL A 216 13.13 1.68 -9.19
CA VAL A 216 12.76 1.59 -7.77
C VAL A 216 13.09 0.26 -7.13
N TRP A 217 13.29 -0.80 -7.91
CA TRP A 217 13.62 -2.12 -7.36
C TRP A 217 14.91 -2.09 -6.56
N GLY A 218 14.91 -2.79 -5.42
CA GLY A 218 16.03 -2.76 -4.47
C GLY A 218 16.08 -1.52 -3.58
N THR A 219 15.11 -0.59 -3.68
CA THR A 219 14.98 0.51 -2.73
C THR A 219 14.65 -0.05 -1.34
N PRO A 220 15.44 0.23 -0.27
CA PRO A 220 15.18 -0.35 1.03
C PRO A 220 13.94 0.28 1.68
N TYR A 221 13.09 -0.56 2.27
CA TYR A 221 12.00 -0.11 3.14
C TYR A 221 12.55 0.40 4.48
N ASP A 222 11.98 1.46 5.02
CA ASP A 222 12.36 1.99 6.33
C ASP A 222 11.58 1.30 7.45
N PHE A 223 12.09 0.16 7.93
CA PHE A 223 11.49 -0.58 9.03
C PHE A 223 11.55 0.14 10.39
N LEU A 224 12.38 1.18 10.54
CA LEU A 224 12.43 1.98 11.76
C LEU A 224 11.23 2.91 11.86
N LEU A 225 10.99 3.70 10.81
CA LEU A 225 9.87 4.63 10.72
C LEU A 225 8.60 3.99 10.15
N TYR A 226 8.69 2.75 9.71
CA TYR A 226 7.63 1.98 9.07
C TYR A 226 7.01 2.74 7.89
N SER A 227 7.83 3.03 6.90
CA SER A 227 7.48 3.90 5.79
C SER A 227 8.28 3.57 4.53
N ALA A 228 7.60 3.52 3.39
CA ALA A 228 8.22 3.28 2.11
C ALA A 228 8.99 4.49 1.58
N ARG A 229 10.07 4.22 0.82
CA ARG A 229 10.78 5.22 0.02
C ARG A 229 10.37 5.17 -1.44
N ALA A 230 9.77 4.06 -1.86
CA ALA A 230 9.16 3.90 -3.16
C ALA A 230 7.94 2.99 -3.06
N VAL A 231 6.96 3.25 -3.91
CA VAL A 231 5.74 2.45 -4.05
C VAL A 231 5.57 2.10 -5.52
N VAL A 232 5.26 0.84 -5.78
CA VAL A 232 4.82 0.38 -7.09
C VAL A 232 3.30 0.29 -7.08
N VAL A 233 2.66 0.80 -8.13
CA VAL A 233 1.26 0.57 -8.45
C VAL A 233 1.23 -0.41 -9.60
N ALA A 234 0.63 -1.57 -9.37
CA ALA A 234 0.53 -2.65 -10.34
C ALA A 234 -0.95 -2.84 -10.74
N GLU A 235 -1.20 -2.91 -12.05
CA GLU A 235 -2.52 -3.21 -12.59
C GLU A 235 -2.46 -4.49 -13.42
N ILE A 236 -3.35 -5.43 -13.09
CA ILE A 236 -3.53 -6.69 -13.80
C ILE A 236 -4.95 -6.71 -14.34
N ARG A 237 -5.13 -7.02 -15.63
CA ARG A 237 -6.44 -7.08 -16.28
C ARG A 237 -6.81 -8.51 -16.65
N ARG A 238 -8.09 -8.83 -16.51
CA ARG A 238 -8.68 -9.99 -17.17
C ARG A 238 -9.16 -9.55 -18.55
N PRO A 239 -8.79 -10.24 -19.65
CA PRO A 239 -9.32 -9.92 -20.96
C PRO A 239 -10.86 -9.89 -20.96
N ALA A 240 -11.44 -8.95 -21.72
CA ALA A 240 -12.84 -9.03 -22.08
C ALA A 240 -12.99 -10.24 -22.98
N GLY A 241 -13.82 -11.21 -22.59
CA GLY A 241 -14.08 -12.43 -23.35
C GLY A 241 -14.70 -12.15 -24.72
#